data_f0b212fa5c6b9d468dbdddb67eb581cc
#
_entry.id   f0b212fa5c6b9d468dbdddb67eb581cc
#
_cell.length_a   1.000
_cell.length_b   1.000
_cell.length_c   1.000
_cell.angle_alpha   90.00
_cell.angle_beta   90.00
_cell.angle_gamma   90.00
#
_symmetry.space_group_name_H-M   'P 1'
#
loop_
_entity.id
_entity.type
_entity.pdbx_description
1 polymer ?
#
loop_
_entity_poly.entity_id
_entity_poly.type
_entity_poly.pdbx_seq_one_letter_code
_entity_poly.pdbx_strand_id
1 'polypeptide(L)'
;MPFRPTLRRPLSVRALALAALTAPALLWPAWAQDSQRADWLRNPAMGNYKAYAEFKMGHYAEARHVWETLTEVGNGDALFNLGVLAEDGLGEPRDLRKAETLYTAAARAGNFKAQYRLGLLYSTGDTLARDPDKARLYLGMAAQAGDADARARLAALDDPGKALSPFQEAESLSARGRHAEAAVLYGRLADAGDRAAQTRLAWMHEAGRGVPRNLAEAARRFRLAAEAGEAEAQYALAVMHRTGVGQDKDLAASLDWLKRAAAQGYPAAVAALHSGSAAGVY
;
A
#
# COMPACT_ATOMS: atom_id res chain seq x y z
N MET A 1 38.32 -19.73 -78.72
CA MET A 1 37.92 -20.61 -77.59
C MET A 1 37.51 -19.72 -76.45
N PRO A 2 36.23 -19.63 -76.06
CA PRO A 2 35.74 -18.78 -74.99
C PRO A 2 35.70 -19.51 -73.66
N PHE A 3 36.21 -18.89 -72.63
CA PHE A 3 36.17 -19.30 -71.24
C PHE A 3 34.74 -19.28 -70.72
N ARG A 4 34.26 -20.36 -70.08
CA ARG A 4 33.04 -20.43 -69.31
C ARG A 4 33.32 -20.11 -67.83
N PRO A 5 32.59 -19.17 -67.19
CA PRO A 5 32.72 -18.97 -65.77
C PRO A 5 31.79 -19.99 -65.01
N THR A 6 32.36 -20.68 -64.06
CA THR A 6 31.70 -21.61 -63.14
C THR A 6 30.86 -20.82 -62.12
N LEU A 7 29.58 -21.04 -62.11
CA LEU A 7 28.60 -20.57 -61.10
C LEU A 7 28.88 -21.25 -59.76
N ARG A 8 29.32 -20.46 -58.77
CA ARG A 8 29.34 -20.88 -57.36
C ARG A 8 27.92 -20.76 -56.81
N ARG A 9 27.37 -21.88 -56.30
CA ARG A 9 26.12 -21.95 -55.53
C ARG A 9 26.29 -21.20 -54.20
N PRO A 10 25.30 -20.42 -53.74
CA PRO A 10 25.34 -19.85 -52.39
C PRO A 10 24.99 -20.95 -51.36
N LEU A 11 25.77 -20.97 -50.27
CA LEU A 11 25.55 -21.77 -49.08
C LEU A 11 24.26 -21.33 -48.42
N SER A 12 23.33 -22.28 -48.26
CA SER A 12 22.09 -22.10 -47.51
C SER A 12 22.41 -21.86 -46.02
N VAL A 13 22.12 -20.65 -45.56
CA VAL A 13 22.10 -20.31 -44.14
C VAL A 13 20.90 -21.08 -43.51
N ARG A 14 21.19 -22.15 -42.78
CA ARG A 14 20.21 -22.80 -41.91
C ARG A 14 19.85 -21.80 -40.80
N ALA A 15 18.64 -21.27 -40.84
CA ALA A 15 18.03 -20.53 -39.74
C ALA A 15 17.92 -21.51 -38.55
N LEU A 16 18.71 -21.25 -37.52
CA LEU A 16 18.50 -21.80 -36.18
C LEU A 16 17.25 -21.14 -35.61
N ALA A 17 16.13 -21.89 -35.66
CA ALA A 17 14.94 -21.54 -34.88
C ALA A 17 15.32 -21.64 -33.40
N LEU A 18 15.47 -20.50 -32.70
CA LEU A 18 15.44 -20.45 -31.25
C LEU A 18 14.00 -20.84 -30.82
N ALA A 19 13.84 -22.08 -30.39
CA ALA A 19 12.69 -22.47 -29.62
C ALA A 19 12.73 -21.69 -28.30
N ALA A 20 11.89 -20.69 -28.19
CA ALA A 20 11.60 -20.06 -26.91
C ALA A 20 11.01 -21.17 -26.02
N LEU A 21 11.80 -21.66 -25.08
CA LEU A 21 11.34 -22.45 -23.96
C LEU A 21 10.43 -21.55 -23.12
N THR A 22 9.14 -21.53 -23.45
CA THR A 22 8.11 -21.08 -22.52
C THR A 22 8.12 -22.08 -21.37
N ALA A 23 8.75 -21.71 -20.26
CA ALA A 23 8.61 -22.44 -19.03
C ALA A 23 7.10 -22.62 -18.77
N PRO A 24 6.60 -23.85 -18.51
CA PRO A 24 5.22 -24.01 -18.13
C PRO A 24 5.03 -23.20 -16.85
N ALA A 25 4.14 -22.21 -16.88
CA ALA A 25 3.61 -21.64 -15.67
C ALA A 25 3.17 -22.84 -14.82
N LEU A 26 3.80 -23.04 -13.67
CA LEU A 26 3.44 -24.09 -12.73
C LEU A 26 1.97 -23.81 -12.36
N LEU A 27 1.05 -24.47 -13.06
CA LEU A 27 -0.36 -24.49 -12.69
C LEU A 27 -0.41 -25.18 -11.33
N TRP A 28 -0.45 -24.37 -10.29
CA TRP A 28 -0.70 -24.88 -8.96
C TRP A 28 -2.06 -25.60 -8.98
N PRO A 29 -2.15 -26.80 -8.45
CA PRO A 29 -3.38 -27.58 -8.55
C PRO A 29 -4.52 -26.82 -7.86
N ALA A 30 -5.72 -26.83 -8.45
CA ALA A 30 -6.89 -26.10 -7.98
C ALA A 30 -7.19 -26.31 -6.49
N TRP A 31 -7.00 -27.54 -5.98
CA TRP A 31 -7.17 -27.85 -4.55
C TRP A 31 -6.21 -27.08 -3.64
N ALA A 32 -5.01 -26.73 -4.11
CA ALA A 32 -4.04 -25.93 -3.33
C ALA A 32 -4.47 -24.45 -3.25
N GLN A 33 -5.10 -23.95 -4.31
CA GLN A 33 -5.69 -22.60 -4.32
C GLN A 33 -6.91 -22.52 -3.39
N ASP A 34 -7.77 -23.54 -3.44
CA ASP A 34 -8.94 -23.63 -2.56
C ASP A 34 -8.54 -23.72 -1.07
N SER A 35 -7.47 -24.46 -0.76
CA SER A 35 -6.96 -24.57 0.60
C SER A 35 -6.41 -23.22 1.12
N GLN A 36 -5.64 -22.51 0.30
CA GLN A 36 -5.12 -21.20 0.67
C GLN A 36 -6.24 -20.16 0.87
N ARG A 37 -7.23 -20.15 -0.04
CA ARG A 37 -8.40 -19.28 0.10
C ARG A 37 -9.13 -19.56 1.42
N ALA A 38 -9.39 -20.82 1.74
CA ALA A 38 -10.01 -21.21 2.99
C ALA A 38 -9.19 -20.78 4.23
N ASP A 39 -7.86 -20.84 4.14
CA ASP A 39 -6.97 -20.38 5.21
C ASP A 39 -7.07 -18.87 5.42
N TRP A 40 -7.11 -18.08 4.35
CA TRP A 40 -7.29 -16.62 4.48
C TRP A 40 -8.65 -16.24 5.07
N LEU A 41 -9.71 -16.93 4.68
CA LEU A 41 -11.05 -16.68 5.24
C LEU A 41 -11.15 -17.06 6.73
N ARG A 42 -10.45 -18.13 7.16
CA ARG A 42 -10.34 -18.52 8.57
C ARG A 42 -9.44 -17.59 9.37
N ASN A 43 -8.41 -17.03 8.75
CA ASN A 43 -7.47 -16.13 9.38
C ASN A 43 -7.22 -14.87 8.51
N PRO A 44 -8.18 -13.91 8.51
CA PRO A 44 -8.08 -12.71 7.70
C PRO A 44 -6.83 -11.86 7.95
N ALA A 45 -6.31 -11.87 9.17
CA ALA A 45 -5.09 -11.13 9.51
C ALA A 45 -3.85 -11.67 8.78
N MET A 46 -3.72 -12.99 8.67
CA MET A 46 -2.65 -13.63 7.90
C MET A 46 -2.81 -13.34 6.40
N GLY A 47 -4.04 -13.40 5.89
CA GLY A 47 -4.34 -13.02 4.51
C GLY A 47 -3.94 -11.57 4.23
N ASN A 48 -4.33 -10.62 5.08
CA ASN A 48 -3.93 -9.22 4.94
C ASN A 48 -2.41 -9.04 4.98
N TYR A 49 -1.73 -9.72 5.88
CA TYR A 49 -0.27 -9.64 5.98
C TYR A 49 0.42 -10.16 4.70
N LYS A 50 -0.08 -11.28 4.15
CA LYS A 50 0.41 -11.82 2.87
C LYS A 50 0.16 -10.84 1.74
N ALA A 51 -1.08 -10.36 1.57
CA ALA A 51 -1.45 -9.43 0.52
C ALA A 51 -0.62 -8.13 0.59
N TYR A 52 -0.38 -7.64 1.80
CA TYR A 52 0.45 -6.47 2.02
C TYR A 52 1.92 -6.73 1.64
N ALA A 53 2.45 -7.93 1.90
CA ALA A 53 3.79 -8.32 1.45
C ALA A 53 3.88 -8.36 -0.08
N GLU A 54 2.88 -8.94 -0.78
CA GLU A 54 2.80 -8.94 -2.24
C GLU A 54 2.71 -7.51 -2.81
N PHE A 55 1.90 -6.67 -2.17
CA PHE A 55 1.81 -5.25 -2.52
C PHE A 55 3.18 -4.55 -2.41
N LYS A 56 3.93 -4.79 -1.34
CA LYS A 56 5.29 -4.26 -1.14
C LYS A 56 6.25 -4.69 -2.26
N MET A 57 6.13 -5.93 -2.72
CA MET A 57 6.94 -6.45 -3.83
C MET A 57 6.50 -5.92 -5.20
N GLY A 58 5.37 -5.21 -5.27
CA GLY A 58 4.79 -4.70 -6.52
C GLY A 58 3.95 -5.74 -7.25
N HIS A 59 3.66 -6.88 -6.64
CA HIS A 59 2.79 -7.93 -7.15
C HIS A 59 1.33 -7.57 -6.89
N TYR A 60 0.87 -6.51 -7.56
CA TYR A 60 -0.46 -5.94 -7.27
C TYR A 60 -1.62 -6.87 -7.62
N ALA A 61 -1.46 -7.74 -8.61
CA ALA A 61 -2.49 -8.71 -8.98
C ALA A 61 -2.68 -9.77 -7.88
N GLU A 62 -1.60 -10.27 -7.31
CA GLU A 62 -1.59 -11.23 -6.21
C GLU A 62 -2.14 -10.60 -4.92
N ALA A 63 -1.70 -9.39 -4.60
CA ALA A 63 -2.23 -8.63 -3.46
C ALA A 63 -3.74 -8.42 -3.58
N ARG A 64 -4.20 -8.00 -4.77
CA ARG A 64 -5.63 -7.82 -5.07
C ARG A 64 -6.40 -9.10 -4.86
N HIS A 65 -5.96 -10.21 -5.43
CA HIS A 65 -6.64 -11.50 -5.33
C HIS A 65 -6.88 -11.91 -3.85
N VAL A 66 -5.87 -11.74 -3.01
CA VAL A 66 -6.02 -12.03 -1.57
C VAL A 66 -6.99 -11.06 -0.91
N TRP A 67 -6.87 -9.74 -1.17
CA TRP A 67 -7.79 -8.77 -0.58
C TRP A 67 -9.23 -8.93 -1.07
N GLU A 68 -9.47 -9.25 -2.35
CA GLU A 68 -10.81 -9.56 -2.87
C GLU A 68 -11.41 -10.75 -2.12
N THR A 69 -10.64 -11.81 -1.89
CA THR A 69 -11.08 -12.93 -1.05
C THR A 69 -11.50 -12.48 0.35
N LEU A 70 -10.72 -11.60 0.98
CA LEU A 70 -11.02 -11.12 2.34
C LEU A 70 -12.24 -10.19 2.40
N THR A 71 -12.68 -9.61 1.28
CA THR A 71 -13.92 -8.83 1.25
C THR A 71 -15.14 -9.69 1.52
N GLU A 72 -15.10 -10.99 1.25
CA GLU A 72 -16.21 -11.94 1.49
C GLU A 72 -16.57 -12.05 2.97
N VAL A 73 -15.59 -11.80 3.86
CA VAL A 73 -15.81 -11.75 5.31
C VAL A 73 -15.88 -10.31 5.85
N GLY A 74 -16.06 -9.33 4.97
CA GLY A 74 -16.21 -7.92 5.34
C GLY A 74 -14.98 -7.28 5.93
N ASN A 75 -13.78 -7.76 5.57
CA ASN A 75 -12.53 -7.24 6.12
C ASN A 75 -12.27 -5.79 5.70
N GLY A 76 -12.33 -4.85 6.66
CA GLY A 76 -12.19 -3.42 6.41
C GLY A 76 -10.80 -3.00 5.89
N ASP A 77 -9.72 -3.68 6.31
CA ASP A 77 -8.36 -3.39 5.83
C ASP A 77 -8.20 -3.83 4.37
N ALA A 78 -8.76 -4.98 3.99
CA ALA A 78 -8.76 -5.44 2.61
C ALA A 78 -9.51 -4.48 1.69
N LEU A 79 -10.70 -4.05 2.10
CA LEU A 79 -11.50 -3.05 1.37
C LEU A 79 -10.74 -1.73 1.22
N PHE A 80 -10.08 -1.25 2.28
CA PHE A 80 -9.27 -0.05 2.24
C PHE A 80 -8.11 -0.18 1.24
N ASN A 81 -7.35 -1.26 1.30
CA ASN A 81 -6.21 -1.48 0.42
C ASN A 81 -6.61 -1.65 -1.05
N LEU A 82 -7.74 -2.29 -1.34
CA LEU A 82 -8.32 -2.32 -2.69
C LEU A 82 -8.70 -0.91 -3.16
N GLY A 83 -9.23 -0.08 -2.27
CA GLY A 83 -9.48 1.34 -2.54
C GLY A 83 -8.21 2.10 -2.92
N VAL A 84 -7.09 1.83 -2.25
CA VAL A 84 -5.77 2.41 -2.57
C VAL A 84 -5.31 1.96 -3.96
N LEU A 85 -5.43 0.66 -4.29
CA LEU A 85 -5.07 0.18 -5.64
C LEU A 85 -5.86 0.90 -6.73
N ALA A 86 -7.18 1.07 -6.53
CA ALA A 86 -8.04 1.75 -7.49
C ALA A 86 -7.76 3.26 -7.58
N GLU A 87 -7.50 3.91 -6.44
CA GLU A 87 -7.19 5.34 -6.39
C GLU A 87 -5.86 5.66 -7.09
N ASP A 88 -4.86 4.80 -6.94
CA ASP A 88 -3.52 5.03 -7.46
C ASP A 88 -3.29 4.42 -8.85
N GLY A 89 -4.21 3.56 -9.31
CA GLY A 89 -4.04 2.82 -10.55
C GLY A 89 -2.93 1.78 -10.46
N LEU A 90 -2.76 1.13 -9.30
CA LEU A 90 -1.74 0.11 -9.08
C LEU A 90 -2.21 -1.26 -9.55
N GLY A 91 -1.60 -1.75 -10.64
CA GLY A 91 -1.96 -3.01 -11.28
C GLY A 91 -3.33 -3.01 -11.97
N GLU A 92 -4.00 -1.87 -12.07
CA GLU A 92 -5.23 -1.61 -12.82
C GLU A 92 -5.30 -0.13 -13.20
N PRO A 93 -6.13 0.26 -14.18
CA PRO A 93 -6.37 1.67 -14.47
C PRO A 93 -6.96 2.39 -13.24
N ARG A 94 -6.53 3.64 -13.04
CA ARG A 94 -7.05 4.48 -11.97
C ARG A 94 -8.56 4.64 -12.09
N ASP A 95 -9.28 4.35 -10.99
CA ASP A 95 -10.73 4.48 -10.90
C ASP A 95 -11.16 5.06 -9.55
N LEU A 96 -11.46 6.35 -9.53
CA LEU A 96 -11.83 7.09 -8.32
C LEU A 96 -13.22 6.72 -7.81
N ARG A 97 -14.16 6.31 -8.69
CA ARG A 97 -15.49 5.87 -8.28
C ARG A 97 -15.42 4.50 -7.60
N LYS A 98 -14.62 3.60 -8.13
CA LYS A 98 -14.32 2.32 -7.50
C LYS A 98 -13.65 2.54 -6.14
N ALA A 99 -12.67 3.45 -6.07
CA ALA A 99 -12.00 3.79 -4.81
C ALA A 99 -12.98 4.33 -3.76
N GLU A 100 -13.86 5.28 -4.12
CA GLU A 100 -14.90 5.82 -3.24
C GLU A 100 -15.82 4.71 -2.70
N THR A 101 -16.26 3.80 -3.57
CA THR A 101 -17.12 2.67 -3.19
C THR A 101 -16.43 1.76 -2.18
N LEU A 102 -15.17 1.40 -2.44
CA LEU A 102 -14.36 0.55 -1.58
C LEU A 102 -14.04 1.22 -0.23
N TYR A 103 -13.66 2.49 -0.24
CA TYR A 103 -13.45 3.25 1.01
C TYR A 103 -14.73 3.38 1.83
N THR A 104 -15.87 3.59 1.15
CA THR A 104 -17.17 3.65 1.85
C THR A 104 -17.50 2.32 2.52
N ALA A 105 -17.27 1.20 1.85
CA ALA A 105 -17.45 -0.13 2.42
C ALA A 105 -16.48 -0.36 3.59
N ALA A 106 -15.20 0.01 3.44
CA ALA A 106 -14.19 -0.08 4.50
C ALA A 106 -14.56 0.78 5.72
N ALA A 107 -15.03 2.01 5.51
CA ALA A 107 -15.44 2.91 6.57
C ALA A 107 -16.63 2.36 7.37
N ARG A 108 -17.61 1.73 6.69
CA ARG A 108 -18.72 1.02 7.32
C ARG A 108 -18.28 -0.20 8.11
N ALA A 109 -17.22 -0.89 7.66
CA ALA A 109 -16.58 -1.97 8.39
C ALA A 109 -15.70 -1.49 9.56
N GLY A 110 -15.71 -0.20 9.88
CA GLY A 110 -14.97 0.39 11.01
C GLY A 110 -13.51 0.75 10.71
N ASN A 111 -13.05 0.69 9.45
CA ASN A 111 -11.69 1.05 9.11
C ASN A 111 -11.48 2.57 9.21
N PHE A 112 -10.76 3.01 10.25
CA PHE A 112 -10.54 4.43 10.54
C PHE A 112 -9.70 5.15 9.46
N LYS A 113 -8.78 4.43 8.78
CA LYS A 113 -8.00 5.01 7.66
C LYS A 113 -8.91 5.36 6.48
N ALA A 114 -9.88 4.50 6.18
CA ALA A 114 -10.88 4.76 5.15
C ALA A 114 -11.81 5.92 5.54
N GLN A 115 -12.22 6.00 6.80
CA GLN A 115 -13.00 7.11 7.32
C GLN A 115 -12.25 8.43 7.16
N TYR A 116 -10.98 8.47 7.59
CA TYR A 116 -10.13 9.65 7.42
C TYR A 116 -9.94 10.02 5.95
N ARG A 117 -9.63 9.04 5.09
CA ARG A 117 -9.42 9.28 3.65
C ARG A 117 -10.65 9.86 2.97
N LEU A 118 -11.84 9.31 3.22
CA LEU A 118 -13.10 9.87 2.71
C LEU A 118 -13.34 11.29 3.22
N GLY A 119 -13.09 11.53 4.50
CA GLY A 119 -13.19 12.87 5.08
C GLY A 119 -12.33 13.90 4.36
N LEU A 120 -11.09 13.55 4.03
CA LEU A 120 -10.20 14.41 3.24
C LEU A 120 -10.73 14.62 1.81
N LEU A 121 -11.09 13.54 1.11
CA LEU A 121 -11.55 13.60 -0.28
C LEU A 121 -12.80 14.48 -0.43
N TYR A 122 -13.78 14.34 0.47
CA TYR A 122 -14.98 15.18 0.45
C TYR A 122 -14.73 16.62 0.93
N SER A 123 -13.72 16.85 1.77
CA SER A 123 -13.40 18.20 2.25
C SER A 123 -12.74 19.06 1.17
N THR A 124 -11.93 18.45 0.29
CA THR A 124 -11.14 19.18 -0.72
C THR A 124 -11.93 19.45 -2.00
N GLY A 125 -12.72 18.48 -2.46
CA GLY A 125 -13.57 18.63 -3.64
C GLY A 125 -12.87 18.46 -4.99
N ASP A 126 -11.58 18.13 -5.01
CA ASP A 126 -10.82 18.04 -6.25
C ASP A 126 -10.85 16.64 -6.89
N THR A 127 -10.97 15.62 -6.06
CA THR A 127 -11.01 14.21 -6.48
C THR A 127 -12.43 13.67 -6.50
N LEU A 128 -13.18 13.95 -5.45
CA LEU A 128 -14.63 13.74 -5.35
C LEU A 128 -15.31 15.09 -5.23
N ALA A 129 -16.59 15.18 -5.64
CA ALA A 129 -17.35 16.41 -5.43
C ALA A 129 -17.34 16.81 -3.95
N ARG A 130 -17.05 18.08 -3.67
CA ARG A 130 -16.99 18.60 -2.30
C ARG A 130 -18.34 18.40 -1.60
N ASP A 131 -18.28 17.79 -0.44
CA ASP A 131 -19.44 17.53 0.42
C ASP A 131 -19.03 17.73 1.89
N PRO A 132 -19.23 18.94 2.44
CA PRO A 132 -18.82 19.25 3.82
C PRO A 132 -19.51 18.37 4.86
N ASP A 133 -20.73 17.91 4.61
CA ASP A 133 -21.48 17.10 5.57
C ASP A 133 -20.92 15.68 5.62
N LYS A 134 -20.62 15.10 4.47
CA LYS A 134 -19.88 13.83 4.42
C LYS A 134 -18.47 13.95 4.99
N ALA A 135 -17.77 15.06 4.71
CA ALA A 135 -16.46 15.31 5.29
C ALA A 135 -16.51 15.30 6.82
N ARG A 136 -17.48 16.03 7.42
CA ARG A 136 -17.69 16.03 8.88
C ARG A 136 -18.05 14.65 9.40
N LEU A 137 -18.94 13.95 8.73
CA LEU A 137 -19.36 12.59 9.12
C LEU A 137 -18.14 11.67 9.21
N TYR A 138 -17.37 11.54 8.14
CA TYR A 138 -16.27 10.60 8.09
C TYR A 138 -15.08 11.00 8.96
N LEU A 139 -14.74 12.30 9.04
CA LEU A 139 -13.73 12.78 9.99
C LEU A 139 -14.18 12.59 11.44
N GLY A 140 -15.47 12.79 11.72
CA GLY A 140 -16.05 12.52 13.04
C GLY A 140 -15.92 11.06 13.46
N MET A 141 -16.20 10.13 12.54
CA MET A 141 -16.03 8.68 12.78
C MET A 141 -14.57 8.34 13.08
N ALA A 142 -13.62 8.83 12.27
CA ALA A 142 -12.20 8.59 12.49
C ALA A 142 -11.70 9.21 13.80
N ALA A 143 -12.16 10.42 14.13
CA ALA A 143 -11.83 11.09 15.39
C ALA A 143 -12.34 10.32 16.62
N GLN A 144 -13.53 9.71 16.55
CA GLN A 144 -14.08 8.85 17.58
C GLN A 144 -13.29 7.55 17.73
N ALA A 145 -12.75 7.02 16.63
CA ALA A 145 -11.84 5.89 16.63
C ALA A 145 -10.43 6.23 17.18
N GLY A 146 -10.19 7.48 17.59
CA GLY A 146 -8.94 7.90 18.21
C GLY A 146 -7.95 8.61 17.28
N ASP A 147 -8.29 8.79 15.99
CA ASP A 147 -7.43 9.45 15.02
C ASP A 147 -7.26 10.94 15.36
N ALA A 148 -6.03 11.35 15.70
CA ALA A 148 -5.72 12.73 16.11
C ALA A 148 -5.76 13.70 14.92
N ASP A 149 -5.37 13.25 13.73
CA ASP A 149 -5.36 14.05 12.50
C ASP A 149 -6.81 14.33 12.06
N ALA A 150 -7.69 13.33 12.18
CA ALA A 150 -9.13 13.51 11.94
C ALA A 150 -9.74 14.56 12.88
N ARG A 151 -9.41 14.53 14.17
CA ARG A 151 -9.87 15.54 15.14
C ARG A 151 -9.41 16.95 14.77
N ALA A 152 -8.12 17.09 14.43
CA ALA A 152 -7.57 18.37 14.05
C ALA A 152 -8.19 18.89 12.73
N ARG A 153 -8.45 17.98 11.78
CA ARG A 153 -9.09 18.33 10.51
C ARG A 153 -10.55 18.72 10.67
N LEU A 154 -11.28 18.01 11.53
CA LEU A 154 -12.66 18.34 11.86
C LEU A 154 -12.76 19.75 12.48
N ALA A 155 -11.88 20.07 13.44
CA ALA A 155 -11.80 21.40 14.03
C ALA A 155 -11.49 22.50 13.00
N ALA A 156 -10.66 22.21 12.00
CA ALA A 156 -10.37 23.15 10.91
C ALA A 156 -11.56 23.33 9.93
N LEU A 157 -12.45 22.35 9.80
CA LEU A 157 -13.70 22.49 9.04
C LEU A 157 -14.71 23.38 9.76
N ASP A 158 -14.70 23.36 11.10
CA ASP A 158 -15.62 24.17 11.93
C ASP A 158 -15.13 25.61 12.10
N ASP A 159 -13.83 25.84 11.94
CA ASP A 159 -13.23 27.17 11.91
C ASP A 159 -12.43 27.39 10.61
N PRO A 160 -13.08 27.79 9.51
CA PRO A 160 -12.44 27.98 8.21
C PRO A 160 -11.35 29.07 8.20
N GLY A 161 -11.32 29.94 9.21
CA GLY A 161 -10.28 30.97 9.39
C GLY A 161 -8.98 30.42 9.99
N LYS A 162 -9.00 29.23 10.53
CA LYS A 162 -7.82 28.60 11.12
C LYS A 162 -6.90 28.05 10.05
N ALA A 163 -5.67 28.58 9.99
CA ALA A 163 -4.65 28.08 9.08
C ALA A 163 -4.37 26.58 9.34
N LEU A 164 -4.28 25.80 8.27
CA LEU A 164 -3.85 24.41 8.35
C LEU A 164 -2.40 24.35 8.85
N SER A 165 -2.08 23.32 9.64
CA SER A 165 -0.68 23.03 9.91
C SER A 165 0.02 22.61 8.60
N PRO A 166 1.35 22.75 8.49
CA PRO A 166 2.08 22.31 7.29
C PRO A 166 1.86 20.83 6.95
N PHE A 167 1.66 19.97 7.96
CA PHE A 167 1.32 18.56 7.77
C PHE A 167 -0.09 18.40 7.14
N GLN A 168 -1.09 19.10 7.68
CA GLN A 168 -2.46 19.11 7.14
C GLN A 168 -2.53 19.69 5.73
N GLU A 169 -1.69 20.71 5.44
CA GLU A 169 -1.56 21.23 4.09
C GLU A 169 -1.00 20.17 3.12
N ALA A 170 0.05 19.45 3.51
CA ALA A 170 0.59 18.33 2.71
C ALA A 170 -0.44 17.24 2.47
N GLU A 171 -1.23 16.85 3.48
CA GLU A 171 -2.33 15.90 3.32
C GLU A 171 -3.41 16.41 2.38
N SER A 172 -3.78 17.70 2.49
CA SER A 172 -4.73 18.34 1.58
C SER A 172 -4.24 18.30 0.13
N LEU A 173 -2.97 18.63 -0.11
CA LEU A 173 -2.34 18.54 -1.43
C LEU A 173 -2.35 17.10 -1.97
N SER A 174 -2.02 16.13 -1.12
CA SER A 174 -2.06 14.71 -1.50
C SER A 174 -3.48 14.26 -1.87
N ALA A 175 -4.50 14.68 -1.10
CA ALA A 175 -5.90 14.38 -1.39
C ALA A 175 -6.38 14.98 -2.72
N ARG A 176 -5.84 16.15 -3.10
CA ARG A 176 -6.09 16.82 -4.38
C ARG A 176 -5.31 16.22 -5.56
N GLY A 177 -4.54 15.16 -5.35
CA GLY A 177 -3.67 14.57 -6.37
C GLY A 177 -2.39 15.36 -6.65
N ARG A 178 -2.12 16.46 -5.91
CA ARG A 178 -0.92 17.30 -6.03
C ARG A 178 0.24 16.67 -5.28
N HIS A 179 0.53 15.40 -5.63
CA HIS A 179 1.45 14.55 -4.87
C HIS A 179 2.89 15.09 -4.83
N ALA A 180 3.38 15.70 -5.90
CA ALA A 180 4.73 16.26 -5.92
C ALA A 180 4.89 17.40 -4.90
N GLU A 181 3.89 18.26 -4.78
CA GLU A 181 3.90 19.37 -3.83
C GLU A 181 3.73 18.86 -2.38
N ALA A 182 2.87 17.87 -2.18
CA ALA A 182 2.76 17.19 -0.88
C ALA A 182 4.09 16.57 -0.46
N ALA A 183 4.81 15.92 -1.38
CA ALA A 183 6.11 15.31 -1.10
C ALA A 183 7.15 16.34 -0.67
N VAL A 184 7.14 17.54 -1.25
CA VAL A 184 8.04 18.64 -0.84
C VAL A 184 7.76 19.07 0.60
N LEU A 185 6.49 19.22 0.98
CA LEU A 185 6.13 19.59 2.36
C LEU A 185 6.44 18.47 3.35
N TYR A 186 6.07 17.23 3.04
CA TYR A 186 6.45 16.08 3.87
C TYR A 186 7.97 15.94 4.00
N GLY A 187 8.74 16.22 2.92
CA GLY A 187 10.20 16.23 2.97
C GLY A 187 10.74 17.20 3.99
N ARG A 188 10.28 18.45 3.96
CA ARG A 188 10.69 19.50 4.93
C ARG A 188 10.36 19.12 6.37
N LEU A 189 9.16 18.58 6.60
CA LEU A 189 8.73 18.15 7.93
C LEU A 189 9.52 16.93 8.41
N ALA A 190 9.75 15.97 7.53
CA ALA A 190 10.55 14.77 7.81
C ALA A 190 12.00 15.11 8.15
N ASP A 191 12.60 16.07 7.42
CA ASP A 191 13.97 16.55 7.68
C ASP A 191 14.04 17.36 8.98
N ALA A 192 12.92 17.94 9.44
CA ALA A 192 12.77 18.56 10.77
C ALA A 192 12.48 17.53 11.88
N GLY A 193 12.42 16.22 11.58
CA GLY A 193 12.22 15.15 12.55
C GLY A 193 10.76 14.75 12.79
N ASP A 194 9.81 15.26 12.02
CA ASP A 194 8.41 14.82 12.11
C ASP A 194 8.28 13.35 11.62
N ARG A 195 8.00 12.45 12.59
CA ARG A 195 7.91 11.01 12.33
C ARG A 195 6.74 10.64 11.44
N ALA A 196 5.60 11.33 11.56
CA ALA A 196 4.44 11.08 10.72
C ALA A 196 4.73 11.49 9.27
N ALA A 197 5.39 12.64 9.06
CA ALA A 197 5.82 13.08 7.75
C ALA A 197 6.86 12.13 7.13
N GLN A 198 7.79 11.59 7.94
CA GLN A 198 8.71 10.55 7.47
C GLN A 198 7.97 9.30 6.98
N THR A 199 6.95 8.85 7.72
CA THR A 199 6.09 7.72 7.32
C THR A 199 5.34 8.03 6.02
N ARG A 200 4.72 9.21 5.89
CA ARG A 200 4.03 9.61 4.66
C ARG A 200 4.96 9.65 3.45
N LEU A 201 6.15 10.24 3.62
CA LEU A 201 7.14 10.32 2.54
C LEU A 201 7.68 8.92 2.16
N ALA A 202 7.84 8.02 3.14
CA ALA A 202 8.22 6.64 2.88
C ALA A 202 7.18 5.94 1.99
N TRP A 203 5.90 6.09 2.28
CA TRP A 203 4.81 5.58 1.43
C TRP A 203 4.84 6.16 0.02
N MET A 204 5.16 7.45 -0.11
CA MET A 204 5.26 8.10 -1.42
C MET A 204 6.42 7.53 -2.25
N HIS A 205 7.59 7.30 -1.65
CA HIS A 205 8.70 6.63 -2.31
C HIS A 205 8.41 5.18 -2.69
N GLU A 206 7.68 4.48 -1.84
CA GLU A 206 7.29 3.09 -2.13
C GLU A 206 6.33 2.97 -3.31
N ALA A 207 5.31 3.84 -3.35
CA ALA A 207 4.32 3.85 -4.41
C ALA A 207 4.79 4.58 -5.68
N GLY A 208 5.87 5.38 -5.61
CA GLY A 208 6.26 6.29 -6.70
C GLY A 208 5.30 7.46 -6.86
N ARG A 209 4.62 7.87 -5.78
CA ARG A 209 3.58 8.89 -5.81
C ARG A 209 4.18 10.28 -5.54
N GLY A 210 4.26 11.11 -6.58
CA GLY A 210 4.83 12.46 -6.49
C GLY A 210 6.36 12.51 -6.35
N VAL A 211 7.01 11.37 -6.18
CA VAL A 211 8.46 11.15 -6.17
C VAL A 211 8.78 9.89 -6.95
N PRO A 212 10.00 9.74 -7.51
CA PRO A 212 10.41 8.48 -8.12
C PRO A 212 10.31 7.33 -7.11
N ARG A 213 9.80 6.17 -7.57
CA ARG A 213 9.76 4.96 -6.75
C ARG A 213 11.15 4.58 -6.31
N ASN A 214 11.36 4.48 -5.00
CA ASN A 214 12.65 4.11 -4.41
C ASN A 214 12.42 3.34 -3.11
N LEU A 215 12.51 2.02 -3.18
CA LEU A 215 12.24 1.13 -2.06
C LEU A 215 13.31 1.22 -0.96
N ALA A 216 14.57 1.50 -1.33
CA ALA A 216 15.64 1.68 -0.34
C ALA A 216 15.43 2.98 0.46
N GLU A 217 15.03 4.08 -0.20
CA GLU A 217 14.70 5.33 0.47
C GLU A 217 13.45 5.18 1.34
N ALA A 218 12.42 4.45 0.86
CA ALA A 218 11.25 4.12 1.67
C ALA A 218 11.65 3.36 2.95
N ALA A 219 12.47 2.31 2.83
CA ALA A 219 12.96 1.55 3.98
C ALA A 219 13.74 2.42 4.97
N ARG A 220 14.61 3.31 4.46
CA ARG A 220 15.37 4.26 5.28
C ARG A 220 14.44 5.20 6.06
N ARG A 221 13.42 5.77 5.40
CA ARG A 221 12.45 6.69 6.01
C ARG A 221 11.56 5.97 7.03
N PHE A 222 11.07 4.77 6.70
CA PHE A 222 10.33 3.95 7.67
C PHE A 222 11.18 3.61 8.90
N ARG A 223 12.47 3.34 8.73
CA ARG A 223 13.37 3.06 9.86
C ARG A 223 13.48 4.27 10.79
N LEU A 224 13.72 5.47 10.26
CA LEU A 224 13.78 6.69 11.06
C LEU A 224 12.49 6.92 11.85
N ALA A 225 11.32 6.77 11.20
CA ALA A 225 10.04 6.91 11.88
C ALA A 225 9.79 5.81 12.92
N ALA A 226 10.16 4.56 12.62
CA ALA A 226 10.02 3.41 13.51
C ALA A 226 10.91 3.54 14.78
N GLU A 227 12.13 4.01 14.62
CA GLU A 227 13.05 4.31 15.71
C GLU A 227 12.53 5.46 16.59
N ALA A 228 11.86 6.44 15.97
CA ALA A 228 11.15 7.52 16.68
C ALA A 228 9.82 7.08 17.31
N GLY A 229 9.47 5.77 17.22
CA GLY A 229 8.31 5.19 17.88
C GLY A 229 7.02 5.21 17.07
N GLU A 230 7.04 5.51 15.77
CA GLU A 230 5.84 5.50 14.93
C GLU A 230 5.37 4.07 14.65
N ALA A 231 4.18 3.69 15.15
CA ALA A 231 3.70 2.31 15.10
C ALA A 231 3.40 1.82 13.67
N GLU A 232 2.89 2.69 12.81
CA GLU A 232 2.66 2.37 11.39
C GLU A 232 3.99 2.10 10.68
N ALA A 233 5.01 2.90 10.94
CA ALA A 233 6.33 2.72 10.36
C ALA A 233 7.01 1.44 10.88
N GLN A 234 6.85 1.10 12.16
CA GLN A 234 7.35 -0.15 12.75
C GLN A 234 6.73 -1.36 12.05
N TYR A 235 5.42 -1.34 11.81
CA TYR A 235 4.75 -2.40 11.06
C TYR A 235 5.24 -2.48 9.61
N ALA A 236 5.34 -1.35 8.91
CA ALA A 236 5.85 -1.30 7.54
C ALA A 236 7.27 -1.86 7.44
N LEU A 237 8.16 -1.46 8.37
CA LEU A 237 9.53 -1.94 8.44
C LEU A 237 9.61 -3.44 8.75
N ALA A 238 8.74 -3.96 9.61
CA ALA A 238 8.63 -5.40 9.89
C ALA A 238 8.31 -6.19 8.61
N VAL A 239 7.36 -5.71 7.79
CA VAL A 239 7.03 -6.35 6.51
C VAL A 239 8.22 -6.26 5.54
N MET A 240 8.91 -5.14 5.47
CA MET A 240 10.09 -4.98 4.60
C MET A 240 11.22 -5.93 4.98
N HIS A 241 11.51 -6.10 6.29
CA HIS A 241 12.48 -7.10 6.76
C HIS A 241 12.05 -8.53 6.44
N ARG A 242 10.77 -8.85 6.53
CA ARG A 242 10.27 -10.19 6.19
C ARG A 242 10.41 -10.51 4.70
N THR A 243 10.11 -9.53 3.84
CA THR A 243 10.09 -9.73 2.38
C THR A 243 11.45 -9.52 1.72
N GLY A 244 12.35 -8.77 2.35
CA GLY A 244 13.61 -8.32 1.75
C GLY A 244 13.41 -7.18 0.74
N VAL A 245 12.28 -6.46 0.82
CA VAL A 245 11.98 -5.34 -0.09
C VAL A 245 12.61 -4.06 0.42
N GLY A 246 13.45 -3.43 -0.41
CA GLY A 246 14.15 -2.19 -0.08
C GLY A 246 15.29 -2.32 0.93
N GLN A 247 15.49 -3.49 1.49
CA GLN A 247 16.57 -3.84 2.43
C GLN A 247 16.73 -5.37 2.50
N ASP A 248 17.76 -5.84 3.16
CA ASP A 248 18.00 -7.27 3.35
C ASP A 248 16.89 -7.93 4.18
N LYS A 249 16.57 -9.18 3.80
CA LYS A 249 15.62 -10.01 4.53
C LYS A 249 16.19 -10.41 5.89
N ASP A 250 15.46 -10.10 6.95
CA ASP A 250 15.81 -10.45 8.34
C ASP A 250 14.53 -10.76 9.13
N LEU A 251 14.28 -12.06 9.37
CA LEU A 251 13.08 -12.52 10.07
C LEU A 251 13.10 -12.16 11.56
N ALA A 252 14.28 -12.09 12.17
CA ALA A 252 14.40 -11.72 13.59
C ALA A 252 14.08 -10.24 13.78
N ALA A 253 14.66 -9.36 12.96
CA ALA A 253 14.33 -7.94 12.95
C ALA A 253 12.84 -7.69 12.61
N SER A 254 12.29 -8.46 11.66
CA SER A 254 10.86 -8.39 11.34
C SER A 254 9.99 -8.64 12.56
N LEU A 255 10.27 -9.71 13.31
CA LEU A 255 9.51 -10.06 14.50
C LEU A 255 9.65 -9.01 15.61
N ASP A 256 10.86 -8.46 15.82
CA ASP A 256 11.09 -7.42 16.82
C ASP A 256 10.28 -6.15 16.51
N TRP A 257 10.34 -5.66 15.29
CA TRP A 257 9.56 -4.48 14.87
C TRP A 257 8.05 -4.73 14.94
N LEU A 258 7.60 -5.94 14.57
CA LEU A 258 6.19 -6.32 14.68
C LEU A 258 5.70 -6.30 16.13
N LYS A 259 6.50 -6.81 17.07
CA LYS A 259 6.21 -6.76 18.51
C LYS A 259 6.12 -5.33 19.04
N ARG A 260 7.02 -4.45 18.61
CA ARG A 260 7.01 -3.03 19.01
C ARG A 260 5.74 -2.32 18.52
N ALA A 261 5.32 -2.54 17.28
CA ALA A 261 4.08 -1.99 16.75
C ALA A 261 2.85 -2.52 17.50
N ALA A 262 2.83 -3.82 17.78
CA ALA A 262 1.73 -4.45 18.50
C ALA A 262 1.64 -3.99 19.97
N ALA A 263 2.77 -3.74 20.63
CA ALA A 263 2.81 -3.20 21.98
C ALA A 263 2.18 -1.80 22.08
N GLN A 264 2.16 -1.05 20.96
CA GLN A 264 1.46 0.23 20.85
C GLN A 264 -0.01 0.07 20.44
N GLY A 265 -0.50 -1.17 20.31
CA GLY A 265 -1.87 -1.45 19.92
C GLY A 265 -2.14 -1.29 18.41
N TYR A 266 -1.12 -1.24 17.55
CA TYR A 266 -1.32 -1.13 16.11
C TYR A 266 -2.07 -2.37 15.58
N PRO A 267 -3.33 -2.21 15.08
CA PRO A 267 -4.23 -3.35 14.89
C PRO A 267 -3.66 -4.44 13.97
N ALA A 268 -3.06 -4.03 12.84
CA ALA A 268 -2.49 -4.98 11.90
C ALA A 268 -1.31 -5.78 12.49
N ALA A 269 -0.50 -5.16 13.37
CA ALA A 269 0.61 -5.83 14.02
C ALA A 269 0.12 -6.80 15.10
N VAL A 270 -0.87 -6.40 15.90
CA VAL A 270 -1.51 -7.26 16.91
C VAL A 270 -2.11 -8.49 16.23
N ALA A 271 -2.87 -8.29 15.16
CA ALA A 271 -3.48 -9.38 14.39
C ALA A 271 -2.42 -10.32 13.77
N ALA A 272 -1.34 -9.77 13.20
CA ALA A 272 -0.27 -10.55 12.59
C ALA A 272 0.48 -11.42 13.62
N LEU A 273 0.75 -10.90 14.82
CA LEU A 273 1.39 -11.68 15.89
C LEU A 273 0.53 -12.83 16.37
N HIS A 274 -0.79 -12.59 16.61
CA HIS A 274 -1.69 -13.65 17.03
C HIS A 274 -1.77 -14.76 16.00
N SER A 275 -1.84 -14.39 14.71
CA SER A 275 -1.91 -15.32 13.60
C SER A 275 -0.61 -16.10 13.38
N GLY A 276 0.52 -15.43 13.47
CA GLY A 276 1.85 -16.01 13.27
C GLY A 276 2.23 -16.99 14.40
N SER A 277 1.84 -16.69 15.63
CA SER A 277 2.02 -17.58 16.78
C SER A 277 1.18 -18.86 16.64
N ALA A 278 -0.06 -18.76 16.17
CA ALA A 278 -0.93 -19.92 15.96
C ALA A 278 -0.47 -20.83 14.81
N ALA A 279 0.22 -20.27 13.81
CA ALA A 279 0.71 -20.99 12.63
C ALA A 279 2.16 -21.46 12.72
N GLY A 280 2.86 -21.19 13.82
CA GLY A 280 4.29 -21.53 13.98
C GLY A 280 5.22 -20.82 12.97
N VAL A 281 4.84 -19.63 12.52
CA VAL A 281 5.53 -18.88 11.46
C VAL A 281 6.67 -18.01 12.01
N TYR A 282 6.78 -17.86 13.36
CA TYR A 282 7.83 -17.13 14.07
C TYR A 282 8.51 -18.02 15.10
#